data_fa4295f1213e075db73cf8c57535e235
#
_entry.id   fa4295f1213e075db73cf8c57535e235
#
_cell.length_a   1.000
_cell.length_b   1.000
_cell.length_c   1.000
_cell.angle_alpha   90.00
_cell.angle_beta   90.00
_cell.angle_gamma   90.00
#
_symmetry.space_group_name_H-M   'P 1'
#
loop_
_entity.id
_entity.type
_entity.pdbx_description
1 polymer ?
#
loop_
_entity_poly.entity_id
_entity_poly.type
_entity_poly.pdbx_seq_one_letter_code
_entity_poly.pdbx_strand_id
1 'polypeptide(L)'
;MALVLSTNGFLLKKMAKDLKNAGLSQVNVSLDSLKSDRVLKISQKDALKNTLEGIEESLKAGLKLKLNTVVIKSVNDEILELLEYAKNRRIQIRYIEFMENTHAKSLVKGLKEREILDLIAQKYQIIETEKPKQGSSKIYTLENGYQFGIIAPHSDDFCQSCNRIRLASDGKICPCLYYQDAIDAKEAIVNKDIKNIKRLLKQSIINKLEKTCGMIKTAKLPQGRFTTQGGRENIDYFKPFY
;
A
#
# COMPACT_ATOMS: atom_id res chain seq x y z
N MET A 1 -18.06 5.63 9.78
CA MET A 1 -16.87 5.68 8.89
C MET A 1 -15.73 4.97 9.61
N ALA A 2 -15.00 4.06 8.96
CA ALA A 2 -13.85 3.40 9.58
C ALA A 2 -12.58 4.23 9.32
N LEU A 3 -11.81 4.52 10.39
CA LEU A 3 -10.51 5.16 10.28
C LEU A 3 -9.42 4.09 10.14
N VAL A 4 -8.59 4.24 9.13
CA VAL A 4 -7.48 3.32 8.83
C VAL A 4 -6.19 4.12 8.69
N LEU A 5 -5.14 3.69 9.38
CA LEU A 5 -3.79 4.26 9.28
C LEU A 5 -2.90 3.34 8.44
N SER A 6 -2.09 3.91 7.55
CA SER A 6 -0.96 3.21 6.93
C SER A 6 0.34 3.81 7.42
N THR A 7 1.29 2.96 7.85
CA THR A 7 2.52 3.39 8.51
C THR A 7 3.65 2.38 8.29
N ASN A 8 4.91 2.82 8.45
CA ASN A 8 6.07 1.93 8.53
C ASN A 8 6.20 1.22 9.90
N GLY A 9 5.32 1.52 10.85
CA GLY A 9 5.30 0.88 12.16
C GLY A 9 6.31 1.38 13.18
N PHE A 10 7.27 2.21 12.80
CA PHE A 10 8.41 2.60 13.65
C PHE A 10 8.01 3.24 14.99
N LEU A 11 6.96 4.04 14.99
CA LEU A 11 6.47 4.72 16.19
C LEU A 11 5.28 4.01 16.87
N LEU A 12 4.76 2.94 16.29
CA LEU A 12 3.56 2.28 16.80
C LEU A 12 3.69 1.77 18.22
N LYS A 13 4.89 1.30 18.63
CA LYS A 13 5.14 0.88 20.00
C LYS A 13 4.70 1.93 21.03
N LYS A 14 4.93 3.21 20.72
CA LYS A 14 4.59 4.32 21.63
C LYS A 14 3.15 4.82 21.44
N MET A 15 2.56 4.62 20.28
CA MET A 15 1.31 5.28 19.88
C MET A 15 0.11 4.34 19.81
N ALA A 16 0.30 3.03 19.83
CA ALA A 16 -0.77 2.06 19.54
C ALA A 16 -1.99 2.21 20.46
N LYS A 17 -1.76 2.39 21.76
CA LYS A 17 -2.82 2.57 22.77
C LYS A 17 -3.61 3.87 22.55
N ASP A 18 -2.89 4.97 22.30
CA ASP A 18 -3.51 6.28 22.10
C ASP A 18 -4.31 6.31 20.79
N LEU A 19 -3.77 5.71 19.72
CA LEU A 19 -4.46 5.56 18.45
C LEU A 19 -5.75 4.73 18.60
N LYS A 20 -5.71 3.65 19.38
CA LYS A 20 -6.89 2.85 19.69
C LYS A 20 -7.94 3.67 20.45
N ASN A 21 -7.52 4.39 21.49
CA ASN A 21 -8.38 5.24 22.30
C ASN A 21 -8.99 6.40 21.48
N ALA A 22 -8.25 6.92 20.49
CA ALA A 22 -8.73 7.92 19.56
C ALA A 22 -9.71 7.37 18.49
N GLY A 23 -10.06 6.07 18.56
CA GLY A 23 -11.05 5.46 17.68
C GLY A 23 -10.49 4.90 16.37
N LEU A 24 -9.16 4.71 16.25
CA LEU A 24 -8.58 4.06 15.08
C LEU A 24 -9.08 2.62 14.96
N SER A 25 -9.60 2.26 13.79
CA SER A 25 -10.22 0.95 13.56
C SER A 25 -9.20 -0.09 13.09
N GLN A 26 -8.23 0.32 12.26
CA GLN A 26 -7.28 -0.59 11.63
C GLN A 26 -5.95 0.12 11.33
N VAL A 27 -4.87 -0.64 11.42
CA VAL A 27 -3.53 -0.20 10.98
C VAL A 27 -3.04 -1.12 9.85
N ASN A 28 -2.57 -0.52 8.76
CA ASN A 28 -1.80 -1.22 7.74
C ASN A 28 -0.31 -0.92 7.98
N VAL A 29 0.46 -1.93 8.30
CA VAL A 29 1.89 -1.79 8.56
C VAL A 29 2.68 -2.26 7.35
N SER A 30 3.61 -1.43 6.88
CA SER A 30 4.57 -1.83 5.85
C SER A 30 5.66 -2.68 6.49
N LEU A 31 5.78 -3.93 6.05
CA LEU A 31 6.79 -4.89 6.49
C LEU A 31 7.30 -5.64 5.26
N ASP A 32 8.40 -5.16 4.70
CA ASP A 32 8.93 -5.69 3.44
C ASP A 32 9.87 -6.89 3.64
N SER A 33 10.41 -7.09 4.84
CA SER A 33 11.27 -8.23 5.17
C SER A 33 11.29 -8.51 6.68
N LEU A 34 11.64 -9.75 7.05
CA LEU A 34 11.95 -10.16 8.42
C LEU A 34 13.45 -10.18 8.70
N LYS A 35 14.28 -9.78 7.73
CA LYS A 35 15.75 -9.74 7.83
C LYS A 35 16.23 -8.30 7.87
N SER A 36 16.99 -7.96 8.91
CA SER A 36 17.43 -6.57 9.19
C SER A 36 18.29 -5.98 8.06
N ASP A 37 19.15 -6.78 7.47
CA ASP A 37 19.98 -6.39 6.32
C ASP A 37 19.13 -6.04 5.09
N ARG A 38 18.04 -6.79 4.84
CA ARG A 38 17.11 -6.52 3.76
C ARG A 38 16.28 -5.26 4.03
N VAL A 39 15.78 -5.10 5.27
CA VAL A 39 15.06 -3.87 5.66
C VAL A 39 15.97 -2.66 5.52
N LEU A 40 17.22 -2.75 5.99
CA LEU A 40 18.21 -1.68 5.83
C LEU A 40 18.45 -1.35 4.35
N LYS A 41 18.58 -2.37 3.52
CA LYS A 41 18.78 -2.23 2.07
C LYS A 41 17.60 -1.52 1.38
N ILE A 42 16.34 -1.82 1.78
CA ILE A 42 15.14 -1.25 1.19
C ILE A 42 14.86 0.16 1.73
N SER A 43 14.91 0.34 3.05
CA SER A 43 14.48 1.57 3.72
C SER A 43 15.61 2.53 4.06
N GLN A 44 16.87 2.12 3.87
CA GLN A 44 18.09 2.81 4.30
C GLN A 44 18.15 3.12 5.82
N LYS A 45 17.33 2.41 6.59
CA LYS A 45 17.27 2.52 8.05
C LYS A 45 17.05 1.15 8.66
N ASP A 46 17.77 0.86 9.75
CA ASP A 46 17.50 -0.32 10.55
C ASP A 46 16.26 -0.08 11.43
N ALA A 47 15.11 -0.37 10.85
CA ALA A 47 13.81 -0.14 11.48
C ALA A 47 13.08 -1.44 11.86
N LEU A 48 13.63 -2.61 11.53
CA LEU A 48 12.93 -3.89 11.69
C LEU A 48 12.46 -4.12 13.12
N LYS A 49 13.35 -4.00 14.09
CA LYS A 49 13.04 -4.22 15.51
C LYS A 49 11.88 -3.32 15.97
N ASN A 50 11.96 -2.02 15.66
CA ASN A 50 10.91 -1.07 16.05
C ASN A 50 9.57 -1.39 15.38
N THR A 51 9.58 -1.78 14.12
CA THR A 51 8.38 -2.16 13.38
C THR A 51 7.74 -3.42 13.98
N LEU A 52 8.53 -4.46 14.28
CA LEU A 52 8.03 -5.68 14.89
C LEU A 52 7.46 -5.43 16.29
N GLU A 53 8.15 -4.67 17.13
CA GLU A 53 7.65 -4.25 18.44
C GLU A 53 6.35 -3.43 18.31
N GLY A 54 6.27 -2.55 17.32
CA GLY A 54 5.07 -1.78 17.01
C GLY A 54 3.88 -2.65 16.59
N ILE A 55 4.11 -3.72 15.84
CA ILE A 55 3.08 -4.71 15.49
C ILE A 55 2.57 -5.40 16.75
N GLU A 56 3.45 -5.90 17.62
CA GLU A 56 3.07 -6.58 18.86
C GLU A 56 2.27 -5.67 19.81
N GLU A 57 2.70 -4.44 20.00
CA GLU A 57 1.98 -3.48 20.85
C GLU A 57 0.61 -3.09 20.25
N SER A 58 0.51 -3.02 18.92
CA SER A 58 -0.76 -2.76 18.25
C SER A 58 -1.76 -3.92 18.43
N LEU A 59 -1.28 -5.16 18.39
CA LEU A 59 -2.09 -6.34 18.68
C LEU A 59 -2.58 -6.34 20.13
N LYS A 60 -1.67 -6.06 21.09
CA LYS A 60 -2.01 -5.95 22.53
C LYS A 60 -3.05 -4.85 22.78
N ALA A 61 -2.97 -3.74 22.06
CA ALA A 61 -3.95 -2.65 22.13
C ALA A 61 -5.30 -2.99 21.47
N GLY A 62 -5.45 -4.16 20.85
CA GLY A 62 -6.68 -4.59 20.17
C GLY A 62 -6.96 -3.86 18.88
N LEU A 63 -5.93 -3.34 18.19
CA LEU A 63 -6.06 -2.80 16.84
C LEU A 63 -6.13 -3.93 15.82
N LYS A 64 -6.98 -3.78 14.81
CA LYS A 64 -6.95 -4.67 13.65
C LYS A 64 -5.71 -4.33 12.80
N LEU A 65 -4.94 -5.35 12.43
CA LEU A 65 -3.72 -5.19 11.65
C LEU A 65 -3.85 -5.83 10.29
N LYS A 66 -3.19 -5.21 9.31
CA LYS A 66 -2.83 -5.82 8.03
C LYS A 66 -1.37 -5.50 7.74
N LEU A 67 -0.65 -6.46 7.20
CA LEU A 67 0.70 -6.23 6.69
C LEU A 67 0.65 -5.94 5.21
N ASN A 68 1.47 -5.01 4.75
CA ASN A 68 1.71 -4.72 3.34
C ASN A 68 3.18 -4.98 3.05
N THR A 69 3.45 -5.78 2.04
CA THR A 69 4.79 -6.12 1.59
C THR A 69 4.89 -5.82 0.10
N VAL A 70 5.75 -4.91 -0.29
CA VAL A 70 6.11 -4.71 -1.70
C VAL A 70 7.19 -5.73 -2.06
N VAL A 71 6.91 -6.59 -3.04
CA VAL A 71 7.81 -7.70 -3.35
C VAL A 71 8.76 -7.33 -4.47
N ILE A 72 10.06 -7.34 -4.16
CA ILE A 72 11.16 -7.02 -5.06
C ILE A 72 12.00 -8.29 -5.26
N LYS A 73 12.10 -8.76 -6.51
CA LYS A 73 12.83 -9.97 -6.87
C LYS A 73 14.29 -9.90 -6.43
N SER A 74 14.79 -10.97 -5.82
CA SER A 74 16.17 -11.09 -5.30
C SER A 74 16.54 -10.09 -4.20
N VAL A 75 15.56 -9.35 -3.65
CA VAL A 75 15.77 -8.42 -2.53
C VAL A 75 15.00 -8.88 -1.29
N ASN A 76 13.69 -9.10 -1.41
CA ASN A 76 12.82 -9.55 -0.31
C ASN A 76 11.79 -10.59 -0.79
N ASP A 77 12.29 -11.63 -1.43
CA ASP A 77 11.51 -12.73 -1.98
C ASP A 77 11.15 -13.83 -0.95
N GLU A 78 11.23 -13.52 0.34
CA GLU A 78 10.88 -14.39 1.47
C GLU A 78 9.36 -14.49 1.72
N ILE A 79 8.63 -14.83 0.67
CA ILE A 79 7.15 -14.84 0.66
C ILE A 79 6.58 -15.79 1.73
N LEU A 80 7.11 -17.02 1.82
CA LEU A 80 6.63 -18.01 2.78
C LEU A 80 6.94 -17.63 4.23
N GLU A 81 8.12 -17.07 4.50
CA GLU A 81 8.51 -16.63 5.85
C GLU A 81 7.59 -15.51 6.35
N LEU A 82 7.30 -14.53 5.50
CA LEU A 82 6.38 -13.44 5.80
C LEU A 82 4.93 -13.92 5.96
N LEU A 83 4.50 -14.90 5.13
CA LEU A 83 3.18 -15.53 5.26
C LEU A 83 3.03 -16.21 6.61
N GLU A 84 4.02 -17.01 7.03
CA GLU A 84 4.04 -17.72 8.31
C GLU A 84 4.05 -16.74 9.49
N TYR A 85 4.86 -15.68 9.41
CA TYR A 85 4.89 -14.64 10.43
C TYR A 85 3.50 -14.03 10.65
N ALA A 86 2.82 -13.68 9.56
CA ALA A 86 1.49 -13.07 9.60
C ALA A 86 0.43 -14.08 10.07
N LYS A 87 0.45 -15.30 9.55
CA LYS A 87 -0.48 -16.38 9.89
C LYS A 87 -0.42 -16.72 11.38
N ASN A 88 0.77 -16.89 11.94
CA ASN A 88 0.96 -17.23 13.35
C ASN A 88 0.43 -16.13 14.31
N ARG A 89 0.30 -14.90 13.81
CA ARG A 89 -0.27 -13.75 14.55
C ARG A 89 -1.72 -13.45 14.18
N ARG A 90 -2.33 -14.26 13.31
CA ARG A 90 -3.68 -14.03 12.78
C ARG A 90 -3.84 -12.64 12.12
N ILE A 91 -2.78 -12.15 11.50
CA ILE A 91 -2.77 -10.91 10.73
C ILE A 91 -2.91 -11.24 9.25
N GLN A 92 -3.77 -10.54 8.53
CA GLN A 92 -3.82 -10.66 7.07
C GLN A 92 -2.61 -9.96 6.43
N ILE A 93 -1.82 -10.69 5.63
CA ILE A 93 -0.76 -10.11 4.80
C ILE A 93 -1.27 -9.81 3.40
N ARG A 94 -0.76 -8.74 2.80
CA ARG A 94 -1.01 -8.35 1.41
C ARG A 94 0.31 -8.14 0.71
N TYR A 95 0.58 -8.95 -0.28
CA TYR A 95 1.70 -8.77 -1.20
C TYR A 95 1.32 -7.75 -2.26
N ILE A 96 2.21 -6.85 -2.56
CA ILE A 96 2.01 -5.78 -3.54
C ILE A 96 3.05 -5.96 -4.63
N GLU A 97 2.62 -6.15 -5.86
CA GLU A 97 3.54 -6.13 -6.99
C GLU A 97 4.28 -4.80 -7.03
N PHE A 98 5.59 -4.86 -7.22
CA PHE A 98 6.41 -3.67 -7.37
C PHE A 98 5.95 -2.86 -8.58
N MET A 99 5.71 -1.57 -8.36
CA MET A 99 5.33 -0.65 -9.41
C MET A 99 6.58 -0.03 -10.02
N GLU A 100 6.91 -0.48 -11.23
CA GLU A 100 7.99 0.14 -12.00
C GLU A 100 7.63 1.60 -12.28
N ASN A 101 8.50 2.52 -11.91
CA ASN A 101 8.37 3.95 -12.19
C ASN A 101 9.65 4.47 -12.83
N THR A 102 9.59 5.68 -13.39
CA THR A 102 10.74 6.30 -14.08
C THR A 102 11.94 6.58 -13.18
N HIS A 103 11.74 6.54 -11.86
CA HIS A 103 12.81 6.71 -10.85
C HIS A 103 13.39 5.38 -10.40
N ALA A 104 12.64 4.29 -10.46
CA ALA A 104 13.16 2.94 -10.31
C ALA A 104 13.82 2.57 -11.64
N LYS A 105 15.13 2.80 -11.75
CA LYS A 105 15.90 2.42 -12.91
C LYS A 105 15.56 0.97 -13.29
N SER A 106 15.54 0.66 -14.56
CA SER A 106 15.14 -0.59 -15.24
C SER A 106 15.74 -1.90 -14.71
N LEU A 107 16.55 -1.85 -13.65
CA LEU A 107 17.26 -2.98 -13.04
C LEU A 107 16.48 -3.68 -11.92
N VAL A 108 15.46 -3.04 -11.34
CA VAL A 108 14.68 -3.60 -10.22
C VAL A 108 13.34 -4.13 -10.74
N LYS A 109 13.15 -5.44 -10.59
CA LYS A 109 11.90 -6.13 -10.99
C LYS A 109 11.16 -6.62 -9.75
N GLY A 110 9.83 -6.52 -9.74
CA GLY A 110 8.98 -7.15 -8.75
C GLY A 110 8.61 -8.58 -9.13
N LEU A 111 8.15 -9.37 -8.16
CA LEU A 111 7.43 -10.59 -8.44
C LEU A 111 6.00 -10.25 -8.85
N LYS A 112 5.51 -10.94 -9.87
CA LYS A 112 4.12 -10.83 -10.31
C LYS A 112 3.21 -11.76 -9.49
N GLU A 113 1.91 -11.48 -9.51
CA GLU A 113 0.89 -12.25 -8.81
C GLU A 113 1.09 -13.76 -8.98
N ARG A 114 1.32 -14.23 -10.22
CA ARG A 114 1.54 -15.65 -10.51
C ARG A 114 2.79 -16.21 -9.82
N GLU A 115 3.90 -15.48 -9.87
CA GLU A 115 5.16 -15.92 -9.23
C GLU A 115 4.99 -16.00 -7.70
N ILE A 116 4.24 -15.06 -7.08
CA ILE A 116 3.93 -15.08 -5.65
C ILE A 116 3.07 -16.31 -5.31
N LEU A 117 2.05 -16.62 -6.13
CA LEU A 117 1.18 -17.77 -5.93
C LEU A 117 1.95 -19.07 -6.09
N ASP A 118 2.84 -19.17 -7.10
CA ASP A 118 3.69 -20.34 -7.33
C ASP A 118 4.62 -20.62 -6.12
N LEU A 119 5.16 -19.59 -5.48
CA LEU A 119 5.95 -19.71 -4.26
C LEU A 119 5.11 -20.22 -3.08
N ILE A 120 3.90 -19.68 -2.89
CA ILE A 120 3.00 -20.11 -1.81
C ILE A 120 2.53 -21.55 -2.04
N ALA A 121 2.27 -21.93 -3.29
CA ALA A 121 1.83 -23.27 -3.68
C ALA A 121 2.88 -24.36 -3.41
N GLN A 122 4.15 -24.01 -3.21
CA GLN A 122 5.17 -24.97 -2.78
C GLN A 122 4.89 -25.58 -1.40
N LYS A 123 4.12 -24.88 -0.57
CA LYS A 123 3.85 -25.31 0.82
C LYS A 123 2.37 -25.44 1.16
N TYR A 124 1.50 -24.68 0.50
CA TYR A 124 0.09 -24.58 0.81
C TYR A 124 -0.78 -24.76 -0.43
N GLN A 125 -1.89 -25.46 -0.28
CA GLN A 125 -2.93 -25.52 -1.29
C GLN A 125 -3.80 -24.26 -1.19
N ILE A 126 -4.00 -23.56 -2.31
CA ILE A 126 -4.91 -22.43 -2.43
C ILE A 126 -6.26 -23.01 -2.89
N ILE A 127 -7.31 -22.84 -2.07
CA ILE A 127 -8.62 -23.46 -2.29
C ILE A 127 -9.66 -22.50 -2.83
N GLU A 128 -9.47 -21.19 -2.62
CA GLU A 128 -10.45 -20.18 -3.00
C GLU A 128 -9.79 -18.88 -3.38
N THR A 129 -10.38 -18.16 -4.33
CA THR A 129 -9.96 -16.82 -4.75
C THR A 129 -11.17 -15.92 -4.87
N GLU A 130 -11.18 -14.84 -4.13
CA GLU A 130 -12.22 -13.83 -4.18
C GLU A 130 -11.72 -12.53 -4.81
N LYS A 131 -12.45 -12.02 -5.81
CA LYS A 131 -12.26 -10.66 -6.29
C LYS A 131 -12.91 -9.69 -5.29
N PRO A 132 -12.22 -8.63 -4.89
CA PRO A 132 -12.77 -7.70 -3.91
C PRO A 132 -13.98 -6.97 -4.51
N LYS A 133 -15.07 -6.96 -3.75
CA LYS A 133 -16.22 -6.05 -4.03
C LYS A 133 -15.81 -4.60 -3.80
N GLN A 134 -14.85 -4.35 -2.92
CA GLN A 134 -14.28 -3.05 -2.62
C GLN A 134 -12.79 -3.21 -2.27
N GLY A 135 -11.96 -2.26 -2.75
CA GLY A 135 -10.52 -2.30 -2.50
C GLY A 135 -9.71 -2.80 -3.69
N SER A 136 -8.43 -3.02 -3.47
CA SER A 136 -7.46 -3.32 -4.54
C SER A 136 -6.80 -4.69 -4.42
N SER A 137 -7.15 -5.46 -3.41
CA SER A 137 -6.49 -6.73 -3.10
C SER A 137 -7.39 -7.89 -3.48
N LYS A 138 -6.96 -8.77 -4.37
CA LYS A 138 -7.57 -10.10 -4.53
C LYS A 138 -7.26 -10.90 -3.27
N ILE A 139 -8.22 -11.66 -2.75
CA ILE A 139 -8.09 -12.46 -1.53
C ILE A 139 -7.99 -13.92 -1.93
N TYR A 140 -7.04 -14.61 -1.34
CA TYR A 140 -6.75 -16.02 -1.52
C TYR A 140 -6.91 -16.74 -0.19
N THR A 141 -7.60 -17.87 -0.19
CA THR A 141 -7.81 -18.71 1.00
C THR A 141 -7.01 -19.99 0.86
N LEU A 142 -6.23 -20.31 1.89
CA LEU A 142 -5.47 -21.56 2.00
C LEU A 142 -6.35 -22.68 2.56
N GLU A 143 -5.94 -23.95 2.38
CA GLU A 143 -6.63 -25.13 2.91
C GLU A 143 -6.87 -25.10 4.41
N ASN A 144 -6.04 -24.37 5.17
CA ASN A 144 -6.18 -24.19 6.61
C ASN A 144 -7.09 -22.99 6.99
N GLY A 145 -7.76 -22.36 6.02
CA GLY A 145 -8.67 -21.23 6.20
C GLY A 145 -7.97 -19.87 6.36
N TYR A 146 -6.63 -19.80 6.33
CA TYR A 146 -5.94 -18.52 6.40
C TYR A 146 -6.09 -17.75 5.10
N GLN A 147 -6.32 -16.43 5.21
CA GLN A 147 -6.51 -15.55 4.06
C GLN A 147 -5.36 -14.56 3.92
N PHE A 148 -4.83 -14.45 2.72
CA PHE A 148 -3.88 -13.43 2.32
C PHE A 148 -4.37 -12.67 1.09
N GLY A 149 -3.73 -11.55 0.78
CA GLY A 149 -4.11 -10.74 -0.37
C GLY A 149 -2.97 -10.49 -1.34
N ILE A 150 -3.30 -10.27 -2.61
CA ILE A 150 -2.35 -9.76 -3.60
C ILE A 150 -2.94 -8.49 -4.23
N ILE A 151 -2.12 -7.46 -4.31
CA ILE A 151 -2.41 -6.20 -5.00
C ILE A 151 -1.54 -6.17 -6.26
N ALA A 152 -2.18 -6.32 -7.42
CA ALA A 152 -1.54 -6.30 -8.73
C ALA A 152 -1.90 -5.00 -9.48
N PRO A 153 -1.15 -3.90 -9.29
CA PRO A 153 -1.50 -2.59 -9.86
C PRO A 153 -1.46 -2.54 -11.38
N HIS A 154 -0.80 -3.50 -12.00
CA HIS A 154 -0.67 -3.61 -13.46
C HIS A 154 -1.75 -4.46 -14.12
N SER A 155 -2.67 -5.07 -13.32
CA SER A 155 -3.79 -5.82 -13.89
C SER A 155 -4.89 -4.87 -14.38
N ASP A 156 -5.53 -5.22 -15.51
CA ASP A 156 -6.62 -4.42 -16.10
C ASP A 156 -7.78 -4.20 -15.12
N ASP A 157 -8.10 -5.21 -14.31
CA ASP A 157 -9.17 -5.16 -13.32
C ASP A 157 -8.90 -4.15 -12.18
N PHE A 158 -7.63 -3.80 -11.93
CA PHE A 158 -7.26 -2.93 -10.81
C PHE A 158 -7.79 -1.50 -10.94
N CYS A 159 -7.74 -0.95 -12.16
CA CYS A 159 -8.22 0.40 -12.42
C CYS A 159 -9.74 0.46 -12.56
N GLN A 160 -10.36 -0.58 -13.12
CA GLN A 160 -11.80 -0.64 -13.33
C GLN A 160 -12.60 -0.63 -12.01
N SER A 161 -12.08 -1.30 -10.97
CA SER A 161 -12.70 -1.37 -9.64
C SER A 161 -12.25 -0.27 -8.67
N CYS A 162 -11.44 0.69 -9.12
CA CYS A 162 -10.84 1.67 -8.24
C CYS A 162 -11.81 2.79 -7.83
N ASN A 163 -12.26 2.77 -6.59
CA ASN A 163 -13.14 3.77 -5.95
C ASN A 163 -12.40 4.79 -5.06
N ARG A 164 -11.08 4.95 -5.24
CA ARG A 164 -10.23 5.78 -4.36
C ARG A 164 -10.08 7.20 -4.89
N ILE A 165 -10.09 8.14 -3.98
CA ILE A 165 -9.68 9.53 -4.15
C ILE A 165 -8.70 9.87 -3.04
N ARG A 166 -7.76 10.77 -3.26
CA ARG A 166 -6.75 11.16 -2.29
C ARG A 166 -6.77 12.65 -2.07
N LEU A 167 -6.59 13.04 -0.82
CA LEU A 167 -6.26 14.41 -0.44
C LEU A 167 -4.80 14.42 -0.02
N ALA A 168 -4.01 15.23 -0.67
CA ALA A 168 -2.62 15.44 -0.35
C ALA A 168 -2.45 16.40 0.83
N SER A 169 -1.30 16.34 1.51
CA SER A 169 -1.00 17.22 2.66
C SER A 169 -0.93 18.71 2.28
N ASP A 170 -0.67 19.02 1.01
CA ASP A 170 -0.67 20.38 0.46
C ASP A 170 -2.07 20.89 0.05
N GLY A 171 -3.12 20.10 0.30
CA GLY A 171 -4.51 20.45 0.02
C GLY A 171 -4.99 20.10 -1.38
N LYS A 172 -4.22 19.32 -2.17
CA LYS A 172 -4.62 18.90 -3.51
C LYS A 172 -5.44 17.63 -3.49
N ILE A 173 -6.50 17.58 -4.28
CA ILE A 173 -7.33 16.39 -4.50
C ILE A 173 -6.76 15.65 -5.72
N CYS A 174 -6.25 14.43 -5.49
CA CYS A 174 -5.66 13.58 -6.50
C CYS A 174 -6.63 12.44 -6.85
N PRO A 175 -7.20 12.37 -8.06
CA PRO A 175 -8.11 11.31 -8.47
C PRO A 175 -7.42 9.96 -8.61
N CYS A 176 -6.13 9.96 -8.98
CA CYS A 176 -5.33 8.76 -9.20
C CYS A 176 -3.86 9.02 -8.84
N LEU A 177 -3.12 7.95 -8.46
CA LEU A 177 -1.66 8.03 -8.26
C LEU A 177 -0.89 8.25 -9.57
N TYR A 178 -1.46 7.82 -10.67
CA TYR A 178 -0.81 7.87 -12.00
C TYR A 178 -1.07 9.17 -12.75
N TYR A 179 -1.98 10.04 -12.28
CA TYR A 179 -2.33 11.28 -12.95
C TYR A 179 -1.72 12.49 -12.26
N GLN A 180 -1.19 13.39 -13.07
CA GLN A 180 -0.69 14.69 -12.60
C GLN A 180 -1.82 15.71 -12.37
N ASP A 181 -3.07 15.39 -12.72
CA ASP A 181 -4.20 16.32 -12.65
C ASP A 181 -4.78 16.40 -11.24
N ALA A 182 -3.98 16.90 -10.33
CA ALA A 182 -4.45 17.24 -9.00
C ALA A 182 -5.21 18.58 -9.04
N ILE A 183 -6.36 18.62 -8.37
CA ILE A 183 -7.17 19.82 -8.22
C ILE A 183 -6.78 20.48 -6.91
N ASP A 184 -6.35 21.76 -6.96
CA ASP A 184 -6.06 22.52 -5.76
C ASP A 184 -7.36 22.85 -5.01
N ALA A 185 -7.46 22.37 -3.77
CA ALA A 185 -8.59 22.62 -2.88
C ALA A 185 -8.14 23.31 -1.56
N LYS A 186 -6.88 23.69 -1.47
CA LYS A 186 -6.29 24.24 -0.24
C LYS A 186 -7.08 25.42 0.30
N GLU A 187 -7.36 26.42 -0.53
CA GLU A 187 -8.09 27.63 -0.13
C GLU A 187 -9.51 27.28 0.35
N ALA A 188 -10.22 26.45 -0.39
CA ALA A 188 -11.57 26.01 0.00
C ALA A 188 -11.57 25.26 1.34
N ILE A 189 -10.52 24.46 1.60
CA ILE A 189 -10.37 23.70 2.86
C ILE A 189 -10.08 24.67 4.02
N VAL A 190 -9.12 25.58 3.84
CA VAL A 190 -8.75 26.55 4.86
C VAL A 190 -9.93 27.46 5.24
N ASN A 191 -10.68 27.93 4.25
CA ASN A 191 -11.84 28.79 4.44
C ASN A 191 -13.11 28.03 4.84
N LYS A 192 -13.03 26.68 4.97
CA LYS A 192 -14.18 25.81 5.30
C LYS A 192 -15.36 25.97 4.32
N ASP A 193 -15.07 26.30 3.05
CA ASP A 193 -16.06 26.45 2.00
C ASP A 193 -16.55 25.08 1.52
N ILE A 194 -17.52 24.52 2.25
CA ILE A 194 -18.10 23.19 1.98
C ILE A 194 -18.70 23.09 0.60
N LYS A 195 -19.32 24.16 0.07
CA LYS A 195 -19.93 24.16 -1.27
C LYS A 195 -18.86 23.98 -2.34
N ASN A 196 -17.77 24.72 -2.25
CA ASN A 196 -16.66 24.63 -3.19
C ASN A 196 -15.90 23.30 -3.04
N ILE A 197 -15.67 22.80 -1.81
CA ILE A 197 -15.06 21.49 -1.57
C ILE A 197 -15.87 20.38 -2.28
N LYS A 198 -17.20 20.38 -2.12
CA LYS A 198 -18.07 19.42 -2.80
C LYS A 198 -17.99 19.52 -4.32
N ARG A 199 -17.90 20.73 -4.88
CA ARG A 199 -17.75 20.96 -6.32
C ARG A 199 -16.41 20.38 -6.82
N LEU A 200 -15.30 20.66 -6.12
CA LEU A 200 -13.97 20.19 -6.48
C LEU A 200 -13.85 18.66 -6.38
N LEU A 201 -14.46 18.05 -5.36
CA LEU A 201 -14.55 16.59 -5.25
C LEU A 201 -15.31 15.96 -6.43
N LYS A 202 -16.46 16.51 -6.81
CA LYS A 202 -17.22 16.04 -7.99
C LYS A 202 -16.37 16.14 -9.26
N GLN A 203 -15.71 17.28 -9.47
CA GLN A 203 -14.83 17.49 -10.63
C GLN A 203 -13.72 16.45 -10.68
N SER A 204 -13.09 16.16 -9.55
CA SER A 204 -12.02 15.15 -9.46
C SER A 204 -12.52 13.75 -9.81
N ILE A 205 -13.75 13.40 -9.44
CA ILE A 205 -14.37 12.11 -9.78
C ILE A 205 -14.66 12.03 -11.28
N ILE A 206 -15.22 13.08 -11.87
CA ILE A 206 -15.53 13.14 -13.32
C ILE A 206 -14.23 12.99 -14.12
N ASN A 207 -13.21 13.77 -13.80
CA ASN A 207 -11.91 13.70 -14.47
C ASN A 207 -11.30 12.29 -14.40
N LYS A 208 -11.52 11.57 -13.28
CA LYS A 208 -11.06 10.18 -13.14
C LYS A 208 -11.77 9.23 -14.08
N LEU A 209 -13.11 9.33 -14.20
CA LEU A 209 -13.91 8.45 -15.06
C LEU A 209 -13.55 8.62 -16.53
N GLU A 210 -13.42 9.86 -17.00
CA GLU A 210 -13.08 10.16 -18.38
C GLU A 210 -11.71 9.58 -18.79
N LYS A 211 -10.72 9.62 -17.90
CA LYS A 211 -9.36 9.13 -18.17
C LYS A 211 -9.22 7.63 -18.00
N THR A 212 -9.94 7.00 -17.08
CA THR A 212 -9.88 5.55 -16.88
C THR A 212 -10.34 4.79 -18.11
N CYS A 213 -11.32 5.32 -18.85
CA CYS A 213 -11.77 4.75 -20.13
C CYS A 213 -10.73 4.86 -21.26
N GLY A 214 -9.84 5.85 -21.23
CA GLY A 214 -8.85 6.10 -22.31
C GLY A 214 -7.49 5.45 -22.12
N MET A 215 -7.09 5.14 -20.89
CA MET A 215 -5.71 4.77 -20.55
C MET A 215 -5.38 3.29 -20.59
N ILE A 216 -6.35 2.39 -20.64
CA ILE A 216 -6.10 0.94 -20.76
C ILE A 216 -5.31 0.60 -22.03
N LYS A 217 -5.25 1.52 -23.01
CA LYS A 217 -4.57 1.29 -24.30
C LYS A 217 -3.22 1.99 -24.48
N THR A 218 -2.81 2.92 -23.61
CA THR A 218 -1.61 3.76 -23.90
C THR A 218 -0.81 4.15 -22.64
N ALA A 219 -0.69 3.29 -21.64
CA ALA A 219 0.06 3.61 -20.43
C ALA A 219 1.57 3.73 -20.66
N LYS A 220 2.00 4.86 -21.21
CA LYS A 220 3.30 5.43 -20.84
C LYS A 220 3.13 6.00 -19.45
N LEU A 221 3.83 5.40 -18.49
CA LEU A 221 3.85 5.87 -17.10
C LEU A 221 4.15 7.38 -17.07
N PRO A 222 3.33 8.19 -16.39
CA PRO A 222 3.60 9.62 -16.26
C PRO A 222 4.95 9.83 -15.57
N GLN A 223 5.74 10.78 -16.08
CA GLN A 223 6.95 11.28 -15.43
C GLN A 223 6.53 12.15 -14.21
N GLY A 224 5.91 11.59 -13.22
CA GLY A 224 5.49 12.28 -12.01
C GLY A 224 6.32 11.87 -10.81
N ARG A 225 6.80 12.84 -10.04
CA ARG A 225 7.42 12.61 -8.75
C ARG A 225 6.39 11.93 -7.86
N PHE A 226 6.64 10.69 -7.44
CA PHE A 226 5.97 10.13 -6.29
C PHE A 226 6.52 10.86 -5.06
N THR A 227 5.91 11.97 -4.70
CA THR A 227 6.06 12.47 -3.35
C THR A 227 5.33 11.47 -2.46
N THR A 228 6.06 10.75 -1.62
CA THR A 228 5.49 10.08 -0.47
C THR A 228 4.80 11.18 0.34
N GLN A 229 3.47 11.23 0.27
CA GLN A 229 2.66 12.24 0.94
C GLN A 229 2.59 11.95 2.44
N GLY A 230 3.68 12.25 3.10
CA GLY A 230 3.92 12.19 4.53
C GLY A 230 5.23 12.88 4.78
N GLY A 231 5.21 14.20 4.64
CA GLY A 231 6.18 15.17 5.09
C GLY A 231 7.65 14.73 5.21
N ARG A 232 8.35 14.67 4.10
CA ARG A 232 9.76 15.04 3.93
C ARG A 232 10.09 15.04 2.46
N GLU A 233 10.59 16.16 1.98
CA GLU A 233 11.18 16.30 0.66
C GLU A 233 12.34 15.30 0.50
N ASN A 234 12.47 14.73 -0.71
CA ASN A 234 13.62 13.98 -1.19
C ASN A 234 14.10 12.81 -0.32
N ILE A 235 13.37 11.70 -0.36
CA ILE A 235 14.02 10.42 -0.18
C ILE A 235 14.06 9.77 -1.57
N ASP A 236 15.25 9.79 -2.20
CA ASP A 236 15.59 8.91 -3.31
C ASP A 236 15.53 7.48 -2.80
N TYR A 237 14.38 6.82 -2.94
CA TYR A 237 14.18 5.46 -2.44
C TYR A 237 15.04 4.42 -3.13
N PHE A 238 15.75 4.80 -4.20
CA PHE A 238 16.68 3.93 -4.90
C PHE A 238 17.85 4.73 -5.45
N LYS A 239 18.84 5.01 -4.61
CA LYS A 239 20.19 5.17 -5.16
C LYS A 239 20.66 3.79 -5.58
N PRO A 240 21.23 3.62 -6.78
CA PRO A 240 21.78 2.33 -7.18
C PRO A 240 22.87 1.95 -6.20
N PHE A 241 22.75 0.76 -5.64
CA PHE A 241 23.85 0.12 -4.94
C PHE A 241 24.86 -0.32 -5.99
N TYR A 242 26.02 0.31 -6.02
CA TYR A 242 27.28 -0.23 -6.49
C TYR A 242 28.19 -0.41 -5.30
#